data_e77d90488f9d70a11a9303e2aa89aa3d
#
_entry.id   e77d90488f9d70a11a9303e2aa89aa3d
#
_cell.length_a   1.000
_cell.length_b   1.000
_cell.length_c   1.000
_cell.angle_alpha   90.00
_cell.angle_beta   90.00
_cell.angle_gamma   90.00
#
_symmetry.space_group_name_H-M   'P 1'
#
loop_
_entity.id
_entity.type
_entity.pdbx_description
1 polymer ?
#
loop_
_entity_poly.entity_id
_entity_poly.type
_entity_poly.pdbx_seq_one_letter_code
_entity_poly.pdbx_strand_id
1 'polypeptide(L)'
;LLVAEGGKDKRTAFAEGIVSLDDIISTAKPAVESKLGHRFAALCREHDFLYILGSGPTFCQTYGFAICSLMEMQWQNCSYINSCEYFHGPFECTEPGIFYFLQMSSGATRPADERALRFLKSHTDALMVLDSAEYGMLDIDESVRSYLDPIFFYEMNVSLRGMRGKAFNHDPEVRRYMGVVEY
;
A
#
# COMPACT_ATOMS: atom_id res chain seq x y z
N LEU A 1 -18.04 -10.22 -11.33
CA LEU A 1 -18.27 -11.65 -11.57
C LEU A 1 -18.21 -12.46 -10.28
N LEU A 2 -17.06 -12.51 -9.58
CA LEU A 2 -16.88 -13.32 -8.36
C LEU A 2 -17.91 -13.02 -7.25
N VAL A 3 -18.27 -11.74 -7.06
CA VAL A 3 -19.31 -11.36 -6.12
C VAL A 3 -20.71 -11.82 -6.60
N ALA A 4 -20.97 -11.71 -7.92
CA ALA A 4 -22.23 -12.15 -8.51
C ALA A 4 -22.43 -13.68 -8.42
N GLU A 5 -21.36 -14.46 -8.56
CA GLU A 5 -21.35 -15.92 -8.43
C GLU A 5 -21.62 -16.40 -7.00
N GLY A 6 -21.28 -15.57 -5.99
CA GLY A 6 -21.54 -15.85 -4.57
C GLY A 6 -22.99 -15.75 -4.13
N GLY A 7 -23.93 -15.50 -5.07
CA GLY A 7 -25.36 -15.44 -4.76
C GLY A 7 -25.83 -14.11 -4.16
N LYS A 8 -27.06 -14.11 -3.63
CA LYS A 8 -27.72 -12.90 -3.11
C LYS A 8 -26.99 -12.35 -1.88
N ASP A 9 -26.63 -13.23 -0.95
CA ASP A 9 -26.03 -12.83 0.33
C ASP A 9 -24.68 -12.15 0.14
N LYS A 10 -23.81 -12.69 -0.76
CA LYS A 10 -22.52 -12.08 -1.08
C LYS A 10 -22.69 -10.73 -1.78
N ARG A 11 -23.70 -10.56 -2.63
CA ARG A 11 -24.01 -9.27 -3.26
C ARG A 11 -24.46 -8.22 -2.25
N THR A 12 -25.28 -8.64 -1.28
CA THR A 12 -25.72 -7.77 -0.18
C THR A 12 -24.53 -7.35 0.67
N ALA A 13 -23.71 -8.31 1.12
CA ALA A 13 -22.50 -8.04 1.89
C ALA A 13 -21.53 -7.10 1.15
N PHE A 14 -21.39 -7.26 -0.17
CA PHE A 14 -20.55 -6.35 -0.98
C PHE A 14 -21.12 -4.93 -1.05
N ALA A 15 -22.43 -4.79 -1.23
CA ALA A 15 -23.09 -3.49 -1.27
C ALA A 15 -22.98 -2.75 0.08
N GLU A 16 -23.19 -3.46 1.18
CA GLU A 16 -22.99 -2.94 2.54
C GLU A 16 -21.52 -2.58 2.79
N GLY A 17 -20.60 -3.44 2.34
CA GLY A 17 -19.17 -3.20 2.44
C GLY A 17 -18.71 -1.94 1.70
N ILE A 18 -19.28 -1.62 0.53
CA ILE A 18 -18.98 -0.37 -0.19
C ILE A 18 -19.45 0.85 0.61
N VAL A 19 -20.62 0.79 1.21
CA VAL A 19 -21.14 1.89 2.04
C VAL A 19 -20.23 2.11 3.25
N SER A 20 -19.87 1.02 3.95
CA SER A 20 -18.96 1.09 5.10
C SER A 20 -17.56 1.59 4.71
N LEU A 21 -17.10 1.25 3.51
CA LEU A 21 -15.78 1.65 3.03
C LEU A 21 -15.62 3.17 2.92
N ASP A 22 -16.66 3.89 2.54
CA ASP A 22 -16.63 5.36 2.45
C ASP A 22 -16.35 6.01 3.81
N ASP A 23 -17.05 5.55 4.85
CA ASP A 23 -16.83 5.99 6.23
C ASP A 23 -15.43 5.59 6.74
N ILE A 24 -14.99 4.36 6.44
CA ILE A 24 -13.66 3.87 6.78
C ILE A 24 -12.58 4.75 6.16
N ILE A 25 -12.67 5.02 4.85
CA ILE A 25 -11.70 5.88 4.14
C ILE A 25 -11.70 7.30 4.69
N SER A 26 -12.87 7.88 4.92
CA SER A 26 -13.02 9.24 5.45
C SER A 26 -12.33 9.39 6.82
N THR A 27 -12.39 8.35 7.65
CA THR A 27 -11.74 8.31 8.97
C THR A 27 -10.25 7.95 8.88
N ALA A 28 -9.91 7.01 8.01
CA ALA A 28 -8.54 6.50 7.87
C ALA A 28 -7.58 7.54 7.27
N LYS A 29 -8.00 8.31 6.26
CA LYS A 29 -7.12 9.29 5.58
C LYS A 29 -6.44 10.26 6.56
N PRO A 30 -7.15 11.03 7.37
CA PRO A 30 -6.51 11.95 8.32
C PRO A 30 -5.68 11.20 9.38
N ALA A 31 -6.08 9.99 9.79
CA ALA A 31 -5.33 9.19 10.73
C ALA A 31 -4.00 8.68 10.13
N VAL A 32 -4.00 8.19 8.89
CA VAL A 32 -2.80 7.78 8.15
C VAL A 32 -1.88 8.96 7.90
N GLU A 33 -2.40 10.11 7.48
CA GLU A 33 -1.61 11.33 7.28
C GLU A 33 -0.91 11.75 8.58
N SER A 34 -1.64 11.77 9.68
CA SER A 34 -1.10 12.13 10.99
C SER A 34 -0.08 11.13 11.52
N LYS A 35 -0.38 9.81 11.43
CA LYS A 35 0.43 8.75 12.02
C LYS A 35 1.64 8.39 11.16
N LEU A 36 1.46 8.35 9.82
CA LEU A 36 2.44 7.79 8.89
C LEU A 36 3.02 8.81 7.90
N GLY A 37 2.28 9.86 7.54
CA GLY A 37 2.63 10.74 6.43
C GLY A 37 3.99 11.43 6.58
N HIS A 38 4.28 12.01 7.74
CA HIS A 38 5.57 12.66 8.01
C HIS A 38 6.71 11.65 8.07
N ARG A 39 6.47 10.48 8.68
CA ARG A 39 7.46 9.42 8.75
C ARG A 39 7.78 8.84 7.37
N PHE A 40 6.77 8.64 6.53
CA PHE A 40 6.96 8.19 5.15
C PHE A 40 7.86 9.15 4.36
N ALA A 41 7.55 10.44 4.44
CA ALA A 41 8.35 11.47 3.76
C ALA A 41 9.80 11.54 4.29
N ALA A 42 10.00 11.40 5.61
CA ALA A 42 11.31 11.36 6.22
C ALA A 42 12.13 10.14 5.74
N LEU A 43 11.55 8.95 5.81
CA LEU A 43 12.20 7.71 5.35
C LEU A 43 12.54 7.77 3.84
N CYS A 44 11.66 8.34 3.00
CA CYS A 44 11.96 8.59 1.59
C CYS A 44 13.11 9.58 1.37
N ARG A 45 13.43 10.44 2.34
CA ARG A 45 14.56 11.38 2.27
C ARG A 45 15.86 10.76 2.77
N GLU A 46 15.76 9.90 3.77
CA GLU A 46 16.90 9.22 4.39
C GLU A 46 17.40 8.05 3.54
N HIS A 47 16.53 7.48 2.69
CA HIS A 47 16.83 6.30 1.89
C HIS A 47 16.53 6.57 0.41
N ASP A 48 17.54 6.40 -0.44
CA ASP A 48 17.42 6.60 -1.89
C ASP A 48 16.58 5.53 -2.58
N PHE A 49 16.35 4.41 -1.91
CA PHE A 49 15.61 3.27 -2.43
C PHE A 49 14.67 2.68 -1.37
N LEU A 50 13.48 2.23 -1.81
CA LEU A 50 12.56 1.48 -0.96
C LEU A 50 11.96 0.27 -1.67
N TYR A 51 11.68 -0.76 -0.87
CA TYR A 51 10.82 -1.86 -1.26
C TYR A 51 9.41 -1.66 -0.71
N ILE A 52 8.40 -1.89 -1.57
CA ILE A 52 7.00 -1.87 -1.17
C ILE A 52 6.48 -3.30 -1.26
N LEU A 53 5.95 -3.82 -0.15
CA LEU A 53 5.42 -5.17 -0.06
C LEU A 53 3.90 -5.14 0.09
N GLY A 54 3.24 -6.13 -0.47
CA GLY A 54 1.81 -6.37 -0.30
C GLY A 54 1.42 -7.70 -0.93
N SER A 55 0.22 -8.18 -0.68
CA SER A 55 -0.22 -9.50 -1.16
C SER A 55 -1.67 -9.52 -1.64
N GLY A 56 -2.06 -10.59 -2.33
CA GLY A 56 -3.43 -10.80 -2.80
C GLY A 56 -3.96 -9.65 -3.65
N PRO A 57 -5.24 -9.26 -3.49
CA PRO A 57 -5.83 -8.15 -4.22
C PRO A 57 -5.14 -6.81 -3.97
N THR A 58 -4.57 -6.60 -2.77
CA THR A 58 -3.80 -5.39 -2.42
C THR A 58 -2.58 -5.19 -3.30
N PHE A 59 -2.00 -6.28 -3.83
CA PHE A 59 -0.78 -6.21 -4.63
C PHE A 59 -0.90 -5.33 -5.88
N CYS A 60 -2.09 -5.19 -6.47
CA CYS A 60 -2.29 -4.25 -7.58
C CYS A 60 -2.02 -2.80 -7.15
N GLN A 61 -2.30 -2.44 -5.89
CA GLN A 61 -2.01 -1.12 -5.35
C GLN A 61 -0.55 -0.98 -4.89
N THR A 62 0.07 -2.04 -4.43
CA THR A 62 1.52 -2.10 -4.18
C THR A 62 2.28 -1.78 -5.47
N TYR A 63 1.91 -2.43 -6.59
CA TYR A 63 2.42 -2.14 -7.93
C TYR A 63 2.13 -0.69 -8.35
N GLY A 64 0.87 -0.27 -8.31
CA GLY A 64 0.45 1.06 -8.75
C GLY A 64 1.09 2.18 -7.95
N PHE A 65 1.29 1.98 -6.65
CA PHE A 65 1.98 2.94 -5.79
C PHE A 65 3.47 3.06 -6.16
N ALA A 66 4.14 1.93 -6.40
CA ALA A 66 5.54 1.95 -6.83
C ALA A 66 5.70 2.62 -8.20
N ILE A 67 5.02 2.10 -9.22
CA ILE A 67 5.25 2.51 -10.62
C ILE A 67 4.64 3.90 -10.89
N CYS A 68 3.34 4.07 -10.63
CA CYS A 68 2.65 5.28 -11.03
C CYS A 68 2.87 6.42 -10.03
N SER A 69 2.74 6.16 -8.73
CA SER A 69 2.84 7.22 -7.73
C SER A 69 4.28 7.62 -7.41
N LEU A 70 5.16 6.66 -7.15
CA LEU A 70 6.50 6.98 -6.68
C LEU A 70 7.51 7.16 -7.83
N MET A 71 7.61 6.22 -8.75
CA MET A 71 8.57 6.35 -9.86
C MET A 71 8.15 7.44 -10.84
N GLU A 72 6.92 7.37 -11.36
CA GLU A 72 6.44 8.29 -12.39
C GLU A 72 6.24 9.72 -11.86
N MET A 73 5.44 9.85 -10.79
CA MET A 73 4.98 11.15 -10.30
C MET A 73 5.93 11.81 -9.31
N GLN A 74 6.84 11.06 -8.68
CA GLN A 74 7.68 11.54 -7.58
C GLN A 74 9.17 11.28 -7.78
N TRP A 75 9.55 10.59 -8.85
CA TRP A 75 10.93 10.23 -9.23
C TRP A 75 11.70 9.52 -8.11
N GLN A 76 10.98 8.75 -7.30
CA GLN A 76 11.55 7.96 -6.23
C GLN A 76 11.93 6.58 -6.74
N ASN A 77 13.20 6.21 -6.56
CA ASN A 77 13.63 4.84 -6.85
C ASN A 77 12.99 3.87 -5.87
N CYS A 78 12.32 2.87 -6.40
CA CYS A 78 11.69 1.84 -5.59
C CYS A 78 11.49 0.54 -6.39
N SER A 79 11.12 -0.51 -5.69
CA SER A 79 10.61 -1.75 -6.29
C SER A 79 9.43 -2.25 -5.48
N TYR A 80 8.68 -3.19 -6.04
CA TYR A 80 7.52 -3.80 -5.40
C TYR A 80 7.69 -5.32 -5.34
N ILE A 81 7.29 -5.93 -4.23
CA ILE A 81 7.46 -7.35 -3.96
C ILE A 81 6.13 -7.91 -3.47
N ASN A 82 5.68 -9.02 -4.07
CA ASN A 82 4.57 -9.78 -3.52
C ASN A 82 5.03 -10.47 -2.23
N SER A 83 4.35 -10.22 -1.11
CA SER A 83 4.70 -10.84 0.17
C SER A 83 4.70 -12.36 0.13
N CYS A 84 3.88 -12.98 -0.75
CA CYS A 84 3.87 -14.42 -0.95
C CYS A 84 5.17 -14.93 -1.60
N GLU A 85 5.88 -14.08 -2.36
CA GLU A 85 7.13 -14.40 -3.05
C GLU A 85 8.37 -13.90 -2.30
N TYR A 86 8.21 -13.11 -1.26
CA TYR A 86 9.31 -12.48 -0.55
C TYR A 86 10.40 -13.46 -0.13
N PHE A 87 10.03 -14.64 0.34
CA PHE A 87 10.96 -15.70 0.77
C PHE A 87 11.49 -16.60 -0.34
N HIS A 88 11.23 -16.27 -1.61
CA HIS A 88 11.77 -16.96 -2.79
C HIS A 88 13.01 -16.28 -3.40
N GLY A 89 13.61 -15.33 -2.67
CA GLY A 89 14.81 -14.62 -3.12
C GLY A 89 14.91 -13.21 -2.54
N PRO A 90 13.87 -12.35 -2.64
CA PRO A 90 13.95 -10.96 -2.18
C PRO A 90 14.40 -10.77 -0.73
N PHE A 91 14.08 -11.70 0.16
CA PHE A 91 14.48 -11.62 1.58
C PHE A 91 16.01 -11.68 1.79
N GLU A 92 16.76 -12.29 0.87
CA GLU A 92 18.23 -12.32 0.88
C GLU A 92 18.84 -10.93 0.60
N CYS A 93 18.04 -10.01 0.02
CA CYS A 93 18.44 -8.63 -0.20
C CYS A 93 18.07 -7.71 0.97
N THR A 94 17.57 -8.28 2.07
CA THR A 94 17.18 -7.46 3.23
C THR A 94 18.40 -7.06 4.02
N GLU A 95 18.62 -5.75 4.12
CA GLU A 95 19.75 -5.18 4.84
C GLU A 95 19.35 -3.88 5.56
N PRO A 96 20.07 -3.49 6.63
CA PRO A 96 19.94 -2.18 7.22
C PRO A 96 20.20 -1.07 6.19
N GLY A 97 19.44 0.02 6.27
CA GLY A 97 19.61 1.14 5.35
C GLY A 97 18.70 1.10 4.11
N ILE A 98 17.97 0.02 3.89
CA ILE A 98 16.88 -0.01 2.90
C ILE A 98 15.54 0.21 3.60
N PHE A 99 14.75 1.14 3.08
CA PHE A 99 13.40 1.38 3.57
C PHE A 99 12.42 0.32 3.04
N TYR A 100 11.68 -0.30 3.94
CA TYR A 100 10.61 -1.26 3.63
C TYR A 100 9.26 -0.68 4.02
N PHE A 101 8.35 -0.59 3.04
CA PHE A 101 6.96 -0.22 3.27
C PHE A 101 6.06 -1.42 3.03
N LEU A 102 5.48 -1.98 4.11
CA LEU A 102 4.60 -3.13 4.05
C LEU A 102 3.13 -2.70 4.11
N GLN A 103 2.37 -3.08 3.10
CA GLN A 103 0.92 -2.93 3.01
C GLN A 103 0.26 -4.26 3.40
N MET A 104 -0.34 -4.32 4.59
CA MET A 104 -0.93 -5.55 5.10
C MET A 104 -2.41 -5.64 4.74
N SER A 105 -2.75 -6.65 3.92
CA SER A 105 -4.11 -6.92 3.46
C SER A 105 -5.03 -7.39 4.60
N SER A 106 -6.34 -7.23 4.42
CA SER A 106 -7.35 -7.79 5.31
C SER A 106 -7.84 -9.20 4.89
N GLY A 107 -7.36 -9.69 3.74
CA GLY A 107 -7.85 -10.91 3.10
C GLY A 107 -7.06 -12.17 3.41
N ALA A 108 -7.32 -13.23 2.64
CA ALA A 108 -6.76 -14.58 2.84
C ALA A 108 -5.22 -14.65 2.70
N THR A 109 -4.58 -13.68 2.06
CA THR A 109 -3.11 -13.61 1.92
C THR A 109 -2.40 -12.91 3.07
N ARG A 110 -3.15 -12.35 4.04
CA ARG A 110 -2.59 -11.70 5.24
C ARG A 110 -1.51 -12.51 5.97
N PRO A 111 -1.59 -13.85 6.11
CA PRO A 111 -0.52 -14.62 6.74
C PRO A 111 0.85 -14.48 6.07
N ALA A 112 0.90 -14.21 4.74
CA ALA A 112 2.15 -13.93 4.03
C ALA A 112 2.72 -12.55 4.42
N ASP A 113 1.86 -11.52 4.54
CA ASP A 113 2.23 -10.19 5.01
C ASP A 113 2.76 -10.25 6.45
N GLU A 114 2.09 -10.99 7.33
CA GLU A 114 2.51 -11.20 8.71
C GLU A 114 3.86 -11.94 8.82
N ARG A 115 4.11 -12.91 7.94
CA ARG A 115 5.40 -13.59 7.86
C ARG A 115 6.51 -12.63 7.45
N ALA A 116 6.28 -11.81 6.43
CA ALA A 116 7.21 -10.77 6.00
C ALA A 116 7.45 -9.76 7.12
N LEU A 117 6.40 -9.30 7.81
CA LEU A 117 6.50 -8.38 8.93
C LEU A 117 7.39 -8.90 10.06
N ARG A 118 7.20 -10.17 10.45
CA ARG A 118 8.04 -10.78 11.51
C ARG A 118 9.53 -10.79 11.14
N PHE A 119 9.83 -11.12 9.90
CA PHE A 119 11.20 -11.12 9.41
C PHE A 119 11.78 -9.70 9.35
N LEU A 120 11.08 -8.76 8.72
CA LEU A 120 11.54 -7.37 8.57
C LEU A 120 11.80 -6.68 9.91
N LYS A 121 10.95 -6.90 10.92
CA LYS A 121 11.14 -6.35 12.28
C LYS A 121 12.48 -6.72 12.93
N SER A 122 13.06 -7.82 12.51
CA SER A 122 14.33 -8.33 13.08
C SER A 122 15.56 -8.01 12.22
N HIS A 123 15.37 -7.49 10.99
CA HIS A 123 16.44 -7.38 10.00
C HIS A 123 16.57 -5.99 9.37
N THR A 124 15.67 -5.05 9.66
CA THR A 124 15.79 -3.66 9.24
C THR A 124 15.30 -2.71 10.33
N ASP A 125 15.87 -1.54 10.39
CA ASP A 125 15.46 -0.40 11.22
C ASP A 125 14.57 0.60 10.49
N ALA A 126 14.51 0.52 9.16
CA ALA A 126 13.73 1.38 8.29
C ALA A 126 12.47 0.65 7.76
N LEU A 127 11.56 0.31 8.68
CA LEU A 127 10.29 -0.35 8.37
C LEU A 127 9.09 0.57 8.67
N MET A 128 8.19 0.67 7.73
CA MET A 128 6.86 1.26 7.93
C MET A 128 5.78 0.26 7.52
N VAL A 129 4.70 0.21 8.29
CA VAL A 129 3.57 -0.68 8.05
C VAL A 129 2.29 0.13 7.92
N LEU A 130 1.51 -0.16 6.89
CA LEU A 130 0.13 0.24 6.75
C LEU A 130 -0.74 -1.01 6.80
N ASP A 131 -1.36 -1.24 7.96
CA ASP A 131 -2.24 -2.39 8.19
C ASP A 131 -3.70 -1.95 8.05
N SER A 132 -4.39 -2.45 7.04
CA SER A 132 -5.79 -2.14 6.80
C SER A 132 -6.72 -2.53 7.97
N ALA A 133 -6.33 -3.53 8.75
CA ALA A 133 -7.04 -3.96 9.95
C ALA A 133 -7.08 -2.90 11.06
N GLU A 134 -6.05 -2.04 11.15
CA GLU A 134 -5.99 -0.94 12.14
C GLU A 134 -6.96 0.21 11.82
N TYR A 135 -7.54 0.21 10.61
CA TYR A 135 -8.37 1.28 10.09
C TYR A 135 -9.82 0.85 9.77
N GLY A 136 -10.28 -0.27 10.33
CA GLY A 136 -11.67 -0.69 10.25
C GLY A 136 -12.01 -1.66 9.10
N MET A 137 -11.05 -2.06 8.26
CA MET A 137 -11.34 -2.99 7.17
C MET A 137 -11.84 -4.35 7.65
N LEU A 138 -11.58 -4.75 8.90
CA LEU A 138 -12.12 -5.97 9.48
C LEU A 138 -13.60 -5.90 9.84
N ASP A 139 -14.20 -4.72 9.89
CA ASP A 139 -15.62 -4.52 10.14
C ASP A 139 -16.47 -4.86 8.90
N ILE A 140 -15.85 -4.93 7.73
CA ILE A 140 -16.48 -5.39 6.49
C ILE A 140 -16.52 -6.92 6.48
N ASP A 141 -17.63 -7.48 5.99
CA ASP A 141 -17.83 -8.93 5.87
C ASP A 141 -16.64 -9.63 5.20
N GLU A 142 -16.15 -10.70 5.84
CA GLU A 142 -14.94 -11.42 5.41
C GLU A 142 -15.01 -11.92 3.97
N SER A 143 -16.20 -12.30 3.51
CA SER A 143 -16.40 -12.86 2.17
C SER A 143 -16.16 -11.84 1.04
N VAL A 144 -16.14 -10.54 1.38
CA VAL A 144 -16.04 -9.45 0.38
C VAL A 144 -14.96 -8.43 0.65
N ARG A 145 -14.48 -8.27 1.90
CA ARG A 145 -13.54 -7.19 2.26
C ARG A 145 -12.27 -7.18 1.42
N SER A 146 -11.72 -8.33 1.05
CA SER A 146 -10.51 -8.40 0.22
C SER A 146 -10.68 -7.82 -1.18
N TYR A 147 -11.92 -7.74 -1.71
CA TYR A 147 -12.19 -7.04 -2.97
C TYR A 147 -12.20 -5.52 -2.82
N LEU A 148 -12.33 -5.02 -1.58
CA LEU A 148 -12.37 -3.61 -1.24
C LEU A 148 -11.00 -3.08 -0.77
N ASP A 149 -10.09 -3.96 -0.32
CA ASP A 149 -8.71 -3.61 0.03
C ASP A 149 -8.02 -2.71 -1.02
N PRO A 150 -8.12 -3.00 -2.34
CA PRO A 150 -7.48 -2.15 -3.34
C PRO A 150 -7.94 -0.69 -3.32
N ILE A 151 -9.21 -0.45 -3.05
CA ILE A 151 -9.77 0.92 -2.98
C ILE A 151 -9.23 1.63 -1.74
N PHE A 152 -9.24 0.96 -0.58
CA PHE A 152 -8.66 1.47 0.65
C PHE A 152 -7.19 1.86 0.45
N PHE A 153 -6.36 0.94 -0.04
CA PHE A 153 -4.93 1.21 -0.24
C PHE A 153 -4.66 2.29 -1.28
N TYR A 154 -5.48 2.37 -2.34
CA TYR A 154 -5.37 3.48 -3.30
C TYR A 154 -5.48 4.83 -2.60
N GLU A 155 -6.51 5.04 -1.80
CA GLU A 155 -6.77 6.30 -1.10
C GLU A 155 -5.67 6.64 -0.08
N MET A 156 -5.17 5.64 0.67
CA MET A 156 -4.06 5.83 1.60
C MET A 156 -2.75 6.16 0.86
N ASN A 157 -2.49 5.49 -0.24
CA ASN A 157 -1.32 5.75 -1.10
C ASN A 157 -1.34 7.16 -1.69
N VAL A 158 -2.52 7.65 -2.10
CA VAL A 158 -2.68 9.05 -2.56
C VAL A 158 -2.34 10.04 -1.46
N SER A 159 -2.78 9.80 -0.23
CA SER A 159 -2.43 10.62 0.93
C SER A 159 -0.93 10.63 1.21
N LEU A 160 -0.29 9.46 1.26
CA LEU A 160 1.16 9.34 1.50
C LEU A 160 1.98 10.01 0.39
N ARG A 161 1.59 9.82 -0.88
CA ARG A 161 2.19 10.53 -2.02
C ARG A 161 2.08 12.04 -1.86
N GLY A 162 0.90 12.54 -1.49
CA GLY A 162 0.66 13.96 -1.27
C GLY A 162 1.54 14.54 -0.16
N MET A 163 1.67 13.83 0.96
CA MET A 163 2.55 14.24 2.06
C MET A 163 4.03 14.27 1.66
N ARG A 164 4.49 13.26 0.91
CA ARG A 164 5.85 13.25 0.37
C ARG A 164 6.07 14.41 -0.62
N GLY A 165 5.15 14.62 -1.55
CA GLY A 165 5.24 15.72 -2.52
C GLY A 165 5.40 17.09 -1.84
N LYS A 166 4.58 17.36 -0.81
CA LYS A 166 4.70 18.58 0.02
C LYS A 166 6.07 18.67 0.71
N ALA A 167 6.54 17.59 1.32
CA ALA A 167 7.80 17.57 2.05
C ALA A 167 9.03 17.78 1.14
N PHE A 168 8.95 17.33 -0.11
CA PHE A 168 10.02 17.48 -1.12
C PHE A 168 9.86 18.74 -1.99
N ASN A 169 8.80 19.51 -1.79
CA ASN A 169 8.41 20.60 -2.69
C ASN A 169 8.37 20.15 -4.16
N HIS A 170 7.77 18.97 -4.38
CA HIS A 170 7.70 18.33 -5.68
C HIS A 170 6.24 18.33 -6.18
N ASP A 171 6.02 18.94 -7.34
CA ASP A 171 4.73 18.92 -8.02
C ASP A 171 4.56 17.56 -8.73
N PRO A 172 3.53 16.76 -8.34
CA PRO A 172 3.31 15.44 -8.93
C PRO A 172 2.86 15.48 -10.40
N GLU A 173 2.50 16.64 -10.93
CA GLU A 173 2.12 16.80 -12.35
C GLU A 173 3.31 17.01 -13.26
N VAL A 174 4.48 17.35 -12.72
CA VAL A 174 5.71 17.51 -13.51
C VAL A 174 6.26 16.16 -13.96
N ARG A 175 6.59 16.05 -15.23
CA ARG A 175 7.22 14.87 -15.83
C ARG A 175 8.59 15.24 -16.41
N ARG A 176 9.56 14.30 -16.31
CA ARG A 176 10.88 14.46 -16.94
C ARG A 176 10.83 14.14 -18.43
N TYR A 177 10.12 13.07 -18.78
CA TYR A 177 10.15 12.49 -20.11
C TYR A 177 8.76 12.25 -20.70
N MET A 178 7.80 11.73 -19.89
CA MET A 178 6.46 11.42 -20.35
C MET A 178 5.76 12.65 -20.90
N GLY A 179 5.42 12.63 -22.19
CA GLY A 179 4.83 13.78 -22.89
C GLY A 179 5.76 14.96 -23.11
N VAL A 180 7.06 14.84 -22.78
CA VAL A 180 8.09 15.89 -22.93
C VAL A 180 9.07 15.55 -24.05
N VAL A 181 9.44 14.28 -24.18
CA VAL A 181 10.33 13.78 -25.23
C VAL A 181 9.63 12.69 -26.03
N GLU A 182 10.11 12.47 -27.27
CA GLU A 182 9.67 11.35 -28.11
C GLU A 182 10.37 10.05 -27.64
N TYR A 183 9.62 8.93 -27.53
CA TYR A 183 10.13 7.61 -27.16
C TYR A 183 9.33 6.49 -27.79
#